data_0aaa210a7850fb2df415b0cd17c66a83
#
_entry.id   0aaa210a7850fb2df415b0cd17c66a83
#
_cell.length_a   1.000
_cell.length_b   1.000
_cell.length_c   1.000
_cell.angle_alpha   90.00
_cell.angle_beta   90.00
_cell.angle_gamma   90.00
#
_symmetry.space_group_name_H-M   'P 1'
#
loop_
_entity.id
_entity.type
_entity.pdbx_description
1 polymer ?
#
loop_
_entity_poly.entity_id
_entity_poly.type
_entity_poly.pdbx_seq_one_letter_code
_entity_poly.pdbx_strand_id
1 'polypeptide(L)'
;LKANKITDIELIESIRNGNQYAFTEVVNRYKSTINRTISGMIGKCDEVDDIGQEVFIRFFNSINKFRGESALSTYLTRIAINLSLNEIKRRKLRNLLSIENLLSSGGDIEDKSAGNNNDDKEIINNAIQKLSAKYRSVLVLRLIDSYSTEETAKILNLPAGTVLSRLARAQIKLKEYLEPYFQNHEK
;
A
#
# COMPACT_ATOMS: atom_id res chain seq x y z
N LEU A 1 -5.31 34.60 12.51
CA LEU A 1 -4.47 33.78 13.40
C LEU A 1 -4.23 32.46 12.71
N LYS A 2 -3.00 32.23 12.15
CA LYS A 2 -2.60 30.91 11.63
C LYS A 2 -2.49 30.00 12.86
N ALA A 3 -3.40 29.05 12.99
CA ALA A 3 -3.29 27.98 14.00
C ALA A 3 -1.92 27.34 13.82
N ASN A 4 -1.09 27.42 14.84
CA ASN A 4 0.24 26.80 14.84
C ASN A 4 0.03 25.28 14.76
N LYS A 5 0.29 24.68 13.59
CA LYS A 5 0.03 23.25 13.37
C LYS A 5 1.06 22.47 14.17
N ILE A 6 0.60 21.75 15.20
CA ILE A 6 1.45 20.91 16.06
C ILE A 6 2.31 20.00 15.18
N THR A 7 3.60 19.96 15.42
CA THR A 7 4.56 19.14 14.68
C THR A 7 4.41 17.66 15.03
N ASP A 8 4.89 16.78 14.14
CA ASP A 8 4.84 15.33 14.41
C ASP A 8 5.68 14.95 15.64
N ILE A 9 6.77 15.67 15.91
CA ILE A 9 7.63 15.44 17.08
C ILE A 9 6.87 15.77 18.36
N GLU A 10 6.20 16.91 18.41
CA GLU A 10 5.38 17.31 19.57
C GLU A 10 4.21 16.34 19.79
N LEU A 11 3.58 15.84 18.71
CA LEU A 11 2.54 14.81 18.83
C LEU A 11 3.10 13.51 19.41
N ILE A 12 4.25 13.05 18.94
CA ILE A 12 4.89 11.82 19.44
C ILE A 12 5.22 11.94 20.93
N GLU A 13 5.80 13.07 21.36
CA GLU A 13 6.10 13.32 22.77
C GLU A 13 4.83 13.37 23.62
N SER A 14 3.79 14.03 23.15
CA SER A 14 2.48 14.06 23.81
C SER A 14 1.88 12.65 23.97
N ILE A 15 1.96 11.81 22.93
CA ILE A 15 1.45 10.43 23.00
C ILE A 15 2.26 9.61 24.02
N ARG A 16 3.59 9.75 24.05
CA ARG A 16 4.44 9.08 25.06
C ARG A 16 4.07 9.46 26.49
N ASN A 17 3.58 10.68 26.68
CA ASN A 17 3.08 11.17 27.96
C ASN A 17 1.62 10.81 28.22
N GLY A 18 1.03 9.91 27.42
CA GLY A 18 -0.32 9.39 27.63
C GLY A 18 -1.46 10.24 27.06
N ASN A 19 -1.16 11.24 26.22
CA ASN A 19 -2.19 12.09 25.62
C ASN A 19 -2.89 11.40 24.45
N GLN A 20 -4.12 10.92 24.67
CA GLN A 20 -4.94 10.26 23.66
C GLN A 20 -5.38 11.19 22.52
N TYR A 21 -5.57 12.49 22.77
CA TYR A 21 -5.93 13.46 21.71
C TYR A 21 -4.82 13.62 20.70
N ALA A 22 -3.55 13.58 21.13
CA ALA A 22 -2.41 13.64 20.24
C ALA A 22 -2.36 12.41 19.32
N PHE A 23 -2.72 11.23 19.82
CA PHE A 23 -2.84 10.02 18.99
C PHE A 23 -3.97 10.14 17.95
N THR A 24 -5.13 10.62 18.36
CA THR A 24 -6.26 10.88 17.45
C THR A 24 -5.86 11.85 16.34
N GLU A 25 -5.10 12.90 16.66
CA GLU A 25 -4.59 13.84 15.65
C GLU A 25 -3.65 13.16 14.64
N VAL A 26 -2.75 12.27 15.09
CA VAL A 26 -1.91 11.48 14.18
C VAL A 26 -2.75 10.61 13.27
N VAL A 27 -3.76 9.91 13.81
CA VAL A 27 -4.68 9.08 13.01
C VAL A 27 -5.38 9.93 11.96
N ASN A 28 -5.98 11.05 12.33
CA ASN A 28 -6.70 11.94 11.42
C ASN A 28 -5.79 12.49 10.31
N ARG A 29 -4.55 12.84 10.65
CA ARG A 29 -3.55 13.39 9.72
C ARG A 29 -3.09 12.38 8.68
N TYR A 30 -2.94 11.11 9.06
CA TYR A 30 -2.30 10.10 8.22
C TYR A 30 -3.23 9.03 7.67
N LYS A 31 -4.45 8.84 8.20
CA LYS A 31 -5.38 7.77 7.80
C LYS A 31 -5.59 7.73 6.28
N SER A 32 -5.88 8.87 5.66
CA SER A 32 -6.14 8.93 4.21
C SER A 32 -4.93 8.49 3.38
N THR A 33 -3.73 8.94 3.75
CA THR A 33 -2.49 8.57 3.06
C THR A 33 -2.19 7.07 3.25
N ILE A 34 -2.33 6.56 4.46
CA ILE A 34 -2.10 5.14 4.77
C ILE A 34 -3.08 4.25 4.02
N ASN A 35 -4.38 4.57 4.03
CA ASN A 35 -5.39 3.80 3.30
C ASN A 35 -5.15 3.83 1.78
N ARG A 36 -4.70 4.97 1.23
CA ARG A 36 -4.31 5.06 -0.18
C ARG A 36 -3.14 4.14 -0.51
N THR A 37 -2.09 4.13 0.31
CA THR A 37 -0.95 3.21 0.15
C THR A 37 -1.40 1.76 0.18
N ILE A 38 -2.20 1.38 1.18
CA ILE A 38 -2.72 0.02 1.34
C ILE A 38 -3.58 -0.37 0.13
N SER A 39 -4.52 0.50 -0.28
CA SER A 39 -5.38 0.27 -1.44
C SER A 39 -4.57 0.11 -2.73
N GLY A 40 -3.50 0.89 -2.93
CA GLY A 40 -2.56 0.70 -4.03
C GLY A 40 -1.88 -0.68 -4.01
N MET A 41 -1.61 -1.20 -2.83
CA MET A 41 -0.94 -2.50 -2.64
C MET A 41 -1.88 -3.70 -2.81
N ILE A 42 -3.07 -3.68 -2.23
CA ILE A 42 -3.97 -4.86 -2.17
C ILE A 42 -5.27 -4.72 -2.96
N GLY A 43 -5.47 -3.59 -3.65
CA GLY A 43 -6.72 -3.23 -4.31
C GLY A 43 -7.73 -2.60 -3.34
N LYS A 44 -8.85 -2.14 -3.89
CA LYS A 44 -9.98 -1.64 -3.09
C LYS A 44 -10.76 -2.84 -2.54
N CYS A 45 -10.77 -3.02 -1.23
CA CYS A 45 -11.45 -4.10 -0.52
C CYS A 45 -11.64 -3.71 0.95
N ASP A 46 -12.48 -4.43 1.67
CA ASP A 46 -12.82 -4.14 3.08
C ASP A 46 -11.59 -4.23 3.99
N GLU A 47 -10.64 -5.11 3.68
CA GLU A 47 -9.41 -5.25 4.46
C GLU A 47 -8.51 -4.01 4.46
N VAL A 48 -8.75 -3.01 3.59
CA VAL A 48 -7.98 -1.75 3.58
C VAL A 48 -8.13 -1.01 4.91
N ASP A 49 -9.36 -0.92 5.42
CA ASP A 49 -9.62 -0.24 6.70
C ASP A 49 -9.07 -1.04 7.88
N ASP A 50 -9.20 -2.37 7.87
CA ASP A 50 -8.67 -3.24 8.93
C ASP A 50 -7.14 -3.14 9.02
N ILE A 51 -6.45 -3.21 7.87
CA ILE A 51 -4.99 -3.05 7.81
C ILE A 51 -4.61 -1.64 8.23
N GLY A 52 -5.38 -0.62 7.81
CA GLY A 52 -5.17 0.77 8.21
C GLY A 52 -5.23 0.95 9.72
N GLN A 53 -6.20 0.35 10.41
CA GLN A 53 -6.30 0.36 11.88
C GLN A 53 -5.08 -0.35 12.51
N GLU A 54 -4.71 -1.52 11.99
CA GLU A 54 -3.55 -2.27 12.49
C GLU A 54 -2.24 -1.49 12.36
N VAL A 55 -2.07 -0.64 11.32
CA VAL A 55 -0.92 0.27 11.21
C VAL A 55 -0.82 1.18 12.42
N PHE A 56 -1.93 1.82 12.83
CA PHE A 56 -1.92 2.75 13.95
C PHE A 56 -1.79 2.03 15.30
N ILE A 57 -2.35 0.84 15.46
CA ILE A 57 -2.15 0.00 16.65
C ILE A 57 -0.67 -0.35 16.79
N ARG A 58 0.00 -0.80 15.71
CA ARG A 58 1.45 -1.10 15.74
C ARG A 58 2.30 0.11 16.00
N PHE A 59 1.94 1.25 15.42
CA PHE A 59 2.60 2.51 15.71
C PHE A 59 2.51 2.84 17.20
N PHE A 60 1.31 2.82 17.78
CA PHE A 60 1.09 3.10 19.20
C PHE A 60 1.92 2.16 20.10
N ASN A 61 1.89 0.86 19.83
CA ASN A 61 2.65 -0.12 20.60
C ASN A 61 4.18 0.03 20.44
N SER A 62 4.65 0.66 19.36
CA SER A 62 6.07 0.86 19.10
C SER A 62 6.56 2.29 19.29
N ILE A 63 5.69 3.21 19.77
CA ILE A 63 5.99 4.63 19.82
C ILE A 63 7.24 4.97 20.65
N ASN A 64 7.49 4.22 21.73
CA ASN A 64 8.68 4.38 22.58
C ASN A 64 9.97 3.98 21.86
N LYS A 65 9.89 3.16 20.79
CA LYS A 65 11.02 2.74 19.97
C LYS A 65 11.27 3.67 18.78
N PHE A 66 10.32 4.55 18.48
CA PHE A 66 10.48 5.51 17.38
C PHE A 66 11.49 6.58 17.77
N ARG A 67 12.64 6.63 17.09
CA ARG A 67 13.76 7.54 17.41
C ARG A 67 13.75 8.85 16.62
N GLY A 68 12.78 9.07 15.72
CA GLY A 68 12.76 10.27 14.87
C GLY A 68 13.79 10.27 13.73
N GLU A 69 14.44 9.13 13.45
CA GLU A 69 15.45 9.01 12.39
C GLU A 69 14.85 9.13 10.96
N SER A 70 13.54 9.12 10.86
CA SER A 70 12.78 9.35 9.62
C SER A 70 11.53 10.15 9.93
N ALA A 71 10.92 10.76 8.90
CA ALA A 71 9.61 11.37 9.04
C ALA A 71 8.57 10.35 9.54
N LEU A 72 7.58 10.80 10.31
CA LEU A 72 6.51 9.94 10.83
C LEU A 72 5.73 9.27 9.68
N SER A 73 5.48 10.01 8.60
CA SER A 73 4.87 9.47 7.37
C SER A 73 5.62 8.26 6.83
N THR A 74 6.96 8.35 6.72
CA THR A 74 7.83 7.27 6.25
C THR A 74 7.74 6.04 7.16
N TYR A 75 7.70 6.26 8.47
CA TYR A 75 7.59 5.17 9.46
C TYR A 75 6.23 4.45 9.37
N LEU A 76 5.12 5.20 9.34
CA LEU A 76 3.77 4.65 9.19
C LEU A 76 3.61 3.91 7.86
N THR A 77 4.11 4.50 6.76
CA THR A 77 4.05 3.87 5.43
C THR A 77 4.86 2.57 5.38
N ARG A 78 6.00 2.48 6.06
CA ARG A 78 6.75 1.21 6.18
C ARG A 78 5.91 0.13 6.85
N ILE A 79 5.17 0.46 7.93
CA ILE A 79 4.26 -0.48 8.59
C ILE A 79 3.15 -0.92 7.61
N ALA A 80 2.54 0.04 6.91
CA ALA A 80 1.48 -0.22 5.94
C ALA A 80 1.93 -1.14 4.80
N ILE A 81 3.09 -0.89 4.21
CA ILE A 81 3.68 -1.73 3.15
C ILE A 81 3.93 -3.15 3.67
N ASN A 82 4.51 -3.30 4.86
CA ASN A 82 4.80 -4.62 5.43
C ASN A 82 3.51 -5.43 5.69
N LEU A 83 2.48 -4.79 6.23
CA LEU A 83 1.17 -5.42 6.44
C LEU A 83 0.52 -5.81 5.11
N SER A 84 0.54 -4.93 4.12
CA SER A 84 0.02 -5.19 2.79
C SER A 84 0.75 -6.35 2.10
N LEU A 85 2.07 -6.44 2.23
CA LEU A 85 2.86 -7.56 1.69
C LEU A 85 2.49 -8.89 2.37
N ASN A 86 2.25 -8.88 3.69
CA ASN A 86 1.79 -10.04 4.41
C ASN A 86 0.39 -10.48 3.95
N GLU A 87 -0.52 -9.53 3.73
CA GLU A 87 -1.85 -9.82 3.19
C GLU A 87 -1.79 -10.42 1.78
N ILE A 88 -0.95 -9.87 0.89
CA ILE A 88 -0.75 -10.44 -0.46
C ILE A 88 -0.26 -11.89 -0.37
N LYS A 89 0.67 -12.19 0.52
CA LYS A 89 1.15 -13.57 0.76
C LYS A 89 0.03 -14.46 1.29
N ARG A 90 -0.76 -13.98 2.25
CA ARG A 90 -1.89 -14.69 2.83
C ARG A 90 -2.95 -15.04 1.78
N ARG A 91 -3.32 -14.07 0.92
CA ARG A 91 -4.26 -14.28 -0.19
C ARG A 91 -3.74 -15.33 -1.18
N LYS A 92 -2.47 -15.24 -1.55
CA LYS A 92 -1.84 -16.23 -2.44
C LYS A 92 -1.91 -17.63 -1.86
N LEU A 93 -1.61 -17.80 -0.57
CA LEU A 93 -1.68 -19.10 0.09
C LEU A 93 -3.11 -19.64 0.13
N ARG A 94 -4.09 -18.82 0.49
CA ARG A 94 -5.52 -19.20 0.48
C ARG A 94 -5.97 -19.68 -0.91
N ASN A 95 -5.59 -18.93 -1.95
CA ASN A 95 -5.94 -19.29 -3.32
C ASN A 95 -5.33 -20.64 -3.75
N LEU A 96 -4.07 -20.91 -3.37
CA LEU A 96 -3.42 -22.19 -3.64
C LEU A 96 -4.15 -23.36 -2.94
N LEU A 97 -4.48 -23.21 -1.65
CA LEU A 97 -5.21 -24.21 -0.90
C LEU A 97 -6.65 -24.42 -1.44
N SER A 98 -7.31 -23.34 -1.89
CA SER A 98 -8.64 -23.46 -2.50
C SER A 98 -8.60 -24.20 -3.84
N ILE A 99 -7.58 -23.96 -4.66
CA ILE A 99 -7.38 -24.67 -5.93
C ILE A 99 -7.12 -26.16 -5.68
N GLU A 100 -6.28 -26.49 -4.69
CA GLU A 100 -5.98 -27.88 -4.32
C GLU A 100 -7.22 -28.61 -3.82
N ASN A 101 -8.07 -27.95 -3.03
CA ASN A 101 -9.37 -28.47 -2.58
C ASN A 101 -10.36 -28.63 -3.74
N LEU A 102 -10.40 -27.71 -4.72
CA LEU A 102 -11.27 -27.79 -5.89
C LEU A 102 -10.82 -28.90 -6.84
N LEU A 103 -9.52 -29.07 -7.06
CA LEU A 103 -8.98 -30.17 -7.88
C LEU A 103 -9.26 -31.55 -7.25
N SER A 104 -9.27 -31.64 -5.92
CA SER A 104 -9.65 -32.88 -5.20
C SER A 104 -11.16 -33.12 -5.17
N SER A 105 -12.00 -32.09 -5.43
CA SER A 105 -13.47 -32.14 -5.37
C SER A 105 -14.14 -32.08 -6.74
N GLY A 106 -13.39 -32.00 -7.86
CA GLY A 106 -13.96 -32.02 -9.24
C GLY A 106 -14.78 -30.79 -9.61
N GLY A 107 -14.58 -29.64 -8.96
CA GLY A 107 -15.31 -28.40 -9.22
C GLY A 107 -14.67 -27.51 -10.27
N ASP A 108 -15.48 -26.90 -11.15
CA ASP A 108 -15.06 -25.91 -12.13
C ASP A 108 -14.60 -24.62 -11.45
N ILE A 109 -13.50 -24.06 -11.95
CA ILE A 109 -12.98 -22.76 -11.50
C ILE A 109 -13.76 -21.65 -12.22
N GLU A 110 -14.76 -21.06 -11.56
CA GLU A 110 -15.32 -19.79 -12.02
C GLU A 110 -14.30 -18.66 -11.84
N ASP A 111 -13.82 -18.14 -12.97
CA ASP A 111 -12.99 -16.93 -13.00
C ASP A 111 -13.87 -15.70 -12.71
N LYS A 112 -13.95 -15.28 -11.43
CA LYS A 112 -14.69 -14.09 -10.99
C LYS A 112 -13.90 -12.81 -11.25
N SER A 113 -13.55 -12.54 -12.50
CA SER A 113 -12.96 -11.27 -12.91
C SER A 113 -13.62 -10.73 -14.18
N ALA A 114 -14.85 -10.22 -14.06
CA ALA A 114 -15.42 -9.34 -15.08
C ALA A 114 -16.48 -8.44 -14.45
N GLY A 115 -16.06 -7.42 -13.74
CA GLY A 115 -16.86 -6.22 -13.54
C GLY A 115 -16.68 -5.34 -14.77
N ASN A 116 -17.69 -5.27 -15.64
CA ASN A 116 -17.78 -4.33 -16.75
C ASN A 116 -18.06 -2.92 -16.22
N ASN A 117 -17.05 -2.24 -15.68
CA ASN A 117 -17.09 -0.80 -15.48
C ASN A 117 -15.87 -0.19 -16.19
N ASN A 118 -16.16 0.48 -17.30
CA ASN A 118 -15.22 1.23 -18.14
C ASN A 118 -14.73 2.53 -17.45
N ASP A 119 -14.45 2.51 -16.14
CA ASP A 119 -13.79 3.62 -15.48
C ASP A 119 -12.27 3.42 -15.62
N ASP A 120 -11.60 4.36 -16.30
CA ASP A 120 -10.14 4.35 -16.50
C ASP A 120 -9.38 4.09 -15.19
N LYS A 121 -9.90 4.58 -14.06
CA LYS A 121 -9.32 4.35 -12.73
C LYS A 121 -9.36 2.87 -12.32
N GLU A 122 -10.42 2.16 -12.66
CA GLU A 122 -10.55 0.74 -12.35
C GLU A 122 -9.59 -0.08 -13.23
N ILE A 123 -9.50 0.24 -14.52
CA ILE A 123 -8.57 -0.38 -15.46
C ILE A 123 -7.12 -0.23 -14.95
N ILE A 124 -6.73 0.99 -14.57
CA ILE A 124 -5.39 1.26 -14.02
C ILE A 124 -5.16 0.48 -12.72
N ASN A 125 -6.13 0.49 -11.80
CA ASN A 125 -6.01 -0.25 -10.55
C ASN A 125 -5.85 -1.75 -10.79
N ASN A 126 -6.64 -2.33 -11.69
CA ASN A 126 -6.54 -3.74 -12.06
C ASN A 126 -5.18 -4.08 -12.68
N ALA A 127 -4.65 -3.21 -13.55
CA ALA A 127 -3.32 -3.36 -14.12
C ALA A 127 -2.21 -3.30 -13.04
N ILE A 128 -2.34 -2.40 -12.05
CA ILE A 128 -1.42 -2.32 -10.90
C ILE A 128 -1.49 -3.62 -10.09
N GLN A 129 -2.68 -4.19 -9.87
CA GLN A 129 -2.85 -5.44 -9.12
C GLN A 129 -2.25 -6.66 -9.84
N LYS A 130 -2.08 -6.64 -11.17
CA LYS A 130 -1.36 -7.69 -11.93
C LYS A 130 0.16 -7.66 -11.72
N LEU A 131 0.72 -6.53 -11.27
CA LEU A 131 2.15 -6.45 -10.96
C LEU A 131 2.52 -7.35 -9.77
N SER A 132 3.69 -7.99 -9.83
CA SER A 132 4.21 -8.68 -8.64
C SER A 132 4.44 -7.69 -7.50
N ALA A 133 4.30 -8.15 -6.26
CA ALA A 133 4.38 -7.31 -5.06
C ALA A 133 5.65 -6.44 -4.99
N LYS A 134 6.81 -6.96 -5.47
CA LYS A 134 8.08 -6.23 -5.51
C LYS A 134 8.09 -5.03 -6.48
N TYR A 135 7.35 -5.10 -7.58
CA TYR A 135 7.22 -4.01 -8.55
C TYR A 135 6.11 -3.06 -8.13
N ARG A 136 4.99 -3.60 -7.63
CA ARG A 136 3.85 -2.84 -7.15
C ARG A 136 4.24 -1.91 -6.01
N SER A 137 4.99 -2.38 -5.01
CA SER A 137 5.41 -1.56 -3.87
C SER A 137 6.24 -0.34 -4.29
N VAL A 138 7.18 -0.52 -5.22
CA VAL A 138 7.97 0.61 -5.74
C VAL A 138 7.09 1.57 -6.55
N LEU A 139 6.18 1.06 -7.39
CA LEU A 139 5.28 1.88 -8.19
C LEU A 139 4.33 2.70 -7.30
N VAL A 140 3.70 2.08 -6.30
CA VAL A 140 2.80 2.75 -5.36
C VAL A 140 3.52 3.87 -4.63
N LEU A 141 4.68 3.61 -4.05
CA LEU A 141 5.43 4.62 -3.31
C LEU A 141 5.91 5.77 -4.19
N ARG A 142 6.41 5.49 -5.40
CA ARG A 142 6.99 6.49 -6.30
C ARG A 142 5.94 7.30 -7.08
N LEU A 143 4.91 6.65 -7.61
CA LEU A 143 3.95 7.28 -8.53
C LEU A 143 2.62 7.64 -7.87
N ILE A 144 2.17 6.91 -6.85
CA ILE A 144 0.90 7.19 -6.17
C ILE A 144 1.12 8.07 -4.93
N ASP A 145 2.13 7.73 -4.12
CA ASP A 145 2.40 8.42 -2.86
C ASP A 145 3.49 9.49 -2.96
N SER A 146 4.13 9.62 -4.13
CA SER A 146 5.12 10.67 -4.45
C SER A 146 6.37 10.68 -3.55
N TYR A 147 6.73 9.55 -2.92
CA TYR A 147 7.99 9.42 -2.18
C TYR A 147 9.20 9.53 -3.12
N SER A 148 10.28 10.16 -2.68
CA SER A 148 11.56 10.17 -3.39
C SER A 148 12.17 8.76 -3.50
N THR A 149 13.20 8.61 -4.34
CA THR A 149 13.93 7.35 -4.48
C THR A 149 14.56 6.94 -3.14
N GLU A 150 15.13 7.89 -2.43
CA GLU A 150 15.79 7.71 -1.13
C GLU A 150 14.80 7.31 -0.04
N GLU A 151 13.64 7.95 0.03
CA GLU A 151 12.58 7.59 0.97
C GLU A 151 12.02 6.21 0.67
N THR A 152 11.78 5.91 -0.62
CA THR A 152 11.32 4.58 -1.07
C THR A 152 12.34 3.50 -0.71
N ALA A 153 13.63 3.78 -0.88
CA ALA A 153 14.72 2.88 -0.49
C ALA A 153 14.69 2.60 1.02
N LYS A 154 14.50 3.65 1.84
CA LYS A 154 14.36 3.53 3.30
C LYS A 154 13.10 2.75 3.69
N ILE A 155 11.93 3.03 3.05
CA ILE A 155 10.67 2.34 3.34
C ILE A 155 10.77 0.84 3.04
N LEU A 156 11.34 0.50 1.89
CA LEU A 156 11.43 -0.90 1.40
C LEU A 156 12.69 -1.63 1.90
N ASN A 157 13.60 -0.94 2.59
CA ASN A 157 14.92 -1.44 2.99
C ASN A 157 15.69 -2.02 1.79
N LEU A 158 15.85 -1.20 0.74
CA LEU A 158 16.49 -1.55 -0.53
C LEU A 158 17.53 -0.49 -0.92
N PRO A 159 18.58 -0.86 -1.70
CA PRO A 159 19.43 0.13 -2.34
C PRO A 159 18.66 1.02 -3.32
N ALA A 160 19.01 2.30 -3.44
CA ALA A 160 18.37 3.25 -4.35
C ALA A 160 18.42 2.78 -5.82
N GLY A 161 19.52 2.20 -6.27
CA GLY A 161 19.64 1.61 -7.61
C GLY A 161 18.65 0.46 -7.86
N THR A 162 18.33 -0.32 -6.81
CA THR A 162 17.29 -1.37 -6.87
C THR A 162 15.90 -0.77 -7.00
N VAL A 163 15.62 0.36 -6.33
CA VAL A 163 14.36 1.09 -6.46
C VAL A 163 14.18 1.56 -7.90
N LEU A 164 15.19 2.21 -8.48
CA LEU A 164 15.16 2.72 -9.86
C LEU A 164 14.95 1.57 -10.88
N SER A 165 15.71 0.49 -10.78
CA SER A 165 15.58 -0.65 -11.69
C SER A 165 14.24 -1.36 -11.56
N ARG A 166 13.67 -1.46 -10.33
CA ARG A 166 12.33 -2.01 -10.13
C ARG A 166 11.24 -1.09 -10.66
N LEU A 167 11.39 0.23 -10.50
CA LEU A 167 10.44 1.20 -11.04
C LEU A 167 10.38 1.12 -12.56
N ALA A 168 11.53 1.13 -13.23
CA ALA A 168 11.58 1.00 -14.69
C ALA A 168 10.87 -0.27 -15.19
N ARG A 169 11.16 -1.41 -14.57
CA ARG A 169 10.50 -2.68 -14.91
C ARG A 169 9.00 -2.68 -14.57
N ALA A 170 8.60 -2.02 -13.48
CA ALA A 170 7.18 -1.87 -13.13
C ALA A 170 6.43 -1.05 -14.17
N GLN A 171 7.01 0.05 -14.66
CA GLN A 171 6.43 0.90 -15.69
C GLN A 171 6.28 0.17 -17.04
N ILE A 172 7.30 -0.60 -17.47
CA ILE A 172 7.21 -1.41 -18.69
C ILE A 172 6.05 -2.41 -18.56
N LYS A 173 6.00 -3.18 -17.48
CA LYS A 173 4.93 -4.16 -17.28
C LYS A 173 3.55 -3.52 -17.16
N LEU A 174 3.44 -2.37 -16.51
CA LEU A 174 2.18 -1.64 -16.41
C LEU A 174 1.70 -1.20 -17.80
N LYS A 175 2.61 -0.70 -18.66
CA LYS A 175 2.30 -0.35 -20.04
C LYS A 175 1.78 -1.57 -20.82
N GLU A 176 2.48 -2.72 -20.74
CA GLU A 176 2.05 -3.98 -21.35
C GLU A 176 0.63 -4.39 -20.92
N TYR A 177 0.28 -4.21 -19.63
CA TYR A 177 -1.06 -4.55 -19.13
C TYR A 177 -2.15 -3.55 -19.55
N LEU A 178 -1.79 -2.31 -19.84
CA LEU A 178 -2.73 -1.26 -20.26
C LEU A 178 -2.90 -1.17 -21.79
N GLU A 179 -1.93 -1.63 -22.56
CA GLU A 179 -1.93 -1.52 -24.03
C GLU A 179 -3.21 -2.05 -24.71
N PRO A 180 -3.79 -3.21 -24.30
CA PRO A 180 -5.04 -3.70 -24.91
C PRO A 180 -6.24 -2.75 -24.71
N TYR A 181 -6.24 -1.93 -23.66
CA TYR A 181 -7.32 -0.99 -23.37
C TYR A 181 -7.22 0.28 -24.21
N PHE A 182 -6.02 0.75 -24.51
CA PHE A 182 -5.80 1.93 -25.36
C PHE A 182 -6.05 1.65 -26.83
N GLN A 183 -5.70 0.47 -27.34
CA GLN A 183 -5.95 0.08 -28.73
C GLN A 183 -7.45 -0.02 -29.08
N ASN A 184 -8.32 -0.24 -28.08
CA ASN A 184 -9.76 -0.29 -28.29
C ASN A 184 -10.45 1.09 -28.29
N HIS A 185 -9.78 2.15 -27.87
CA HIS A 185 -10.31 3.53 -27.82
C HIS A 185 -9.87 4.40 -29.00
N GLU A 186 -9.00 3.91 -29.89
CA GLU A 186 -8.58 4.61 -31.13
C GLU A 186 -9.40 4.18 -32.36
N LYS A 187 -10.48 3.43 -32.18
CA LYS A 187 -11.46 3.11 -33.25
C LYS A 187 -12.79 3.77 -32.94
#